data_f77cee9140bf445e0dee6b2d1e763717
#
_entry.id   f77cee9140bf445e0dee6b2d1e763717
#
_cell.length_a   1.000
_cell.length_b   1.000
_cell.length_c   1.000
_cell.angle_alpha   90.00
_cell.angle_beta   90.00
_cell.angle_gamma   90.00
#
_symmetry.space_group_name_H-M   'P 1'
#
loop_
_entity.id
_entity.type
_entity.pdbx_description
1 polymer ?
#
loop_
_entity_poly.entity_id
_entity_poly.type
_entity_poly.pdbx_seq_one_letter_code
_entity_poly.pdbx_strand_id
1 'polypeptide(L)'
;MPRFAANLSMLFTEVDFPERFAMARAAGFEGVEYLFPYAYPKDLLKDLLNDNKLSQVLFNLPPGDWDAGERGIACLPDRVEEFQAGVDQAIDYAKALGCRRLNCLAGLKPDHVSDEIAWNTLVNNVA
;
A
#
# COMPACT_ATOMS: atom_id res chain seq x y z
N MET A 1 -17.70 13.34 15.46
CA MET A 1 -16.67 14.03 14.67
C MET A 1 -16.03 13.04 13.71
N PRO A 2 -15.84 13.39 12.44
CA PRO A 2 -15.11 12.53 11.52
C PRO A 2 -13.65 12.40 11.98
N ARG A 3 -13.08 11.22 11.77
CA ARG A 3 -11.66 10.95 12.05
C ARG A 3 -10.90 10.96 10.72
N PHE A 4 -9.78 11.66 10.68
CA PHE A 4 -8.96 11.81 9.50
C PHE A 4 -7.64 11.05 9.66
N ALA A 5 -7.13 10.52 8.54
CA ALA A 5 -5.78 9.98 8.44
C ALA A 5 -4.93 10.86 7.51
N ALA A 6 -3.67 11.05 7.86
CA ALA A 6 -2.72 11.75 6.99
C ALA A 6 -2.15 10.77 5.97
N ASN A 7 -2.18 11.14 4.68
CA ASN A 7 -1.47 10.37 3.65
C ASN A 7 -0.02 10.87 3.58
N LEU A 8 0.91 10.06 4.13
CA LEU A 8 2.32 10.43 4.24
C LEU A 8 3.09 10.35 2.92
N SER A 9 2.49 9.78 1.87
CA SER A 9 3.05 9.86 0.52
C SER A 9 2.83 11.24 -0.12
N MET A 10 1.86 12.02 0.40
CA MET A 10 1.44 13.30 -0.17
C MET A 10 1.65 14.48 0.77
N LEU A 11 1.62 14.26 2.08
CA LEU A 11 1.77 15.28 3.11
C LEU A 11 3.16 15.22 3.76
N PHE A 12 3.64 16.37 4.20
CA PHE A 12 4.93 16.51 4.89
C PHE A 12 6.13 16.09 4.04
N THR A 13 6.02 16.29 2.73
CA THR A 13 7.04 15.87 1.77
C THR A 13 8.32 16.70 1.81
N GLU A 14 8.34 17.77 2.58
CA GLU A 14 9.51 18.59 2.86
C GLU A 14 10.55 17.90 3.76
N VAL A 15 10.18 16.79 4.40
CA VAL A 15 11.08 15.95 5.21
C VAL A 15 11.11 14.51 4.70
N ASP A 16 12.11 13.75 5.15
CA ASP A 16 12.21 12.33 4.81
C ASP A 16 11.04 11.51 5.38
N PHE A 17 10.70 10.43 4.69
CA PHE A 17 9.50 9.66 5.01
C PHE A 17 9.39 9.25 6.50
N PRO A 18 10.42 8.73 7.17
CA PRO A 18 10.32 8.38 8.60
C PRO A 18 9.97 9.57 9.51
N GLU A 19 10.39 10.78 9.16
CA GLU A 19 10.11 11.98 9.95
C GLU A 19 8.66 12.46 9.82
N ARG A 20 7.97 12.07 8.74
CA ARG A 20 6.57 12.44 8.47
C ARG A 20 5.60 11.90 9.51
N PHE A 21 5.94 10.80 10.19
CA PHE A 21 5.13 10.25 11.29
C PHE A 21 5.02 11.23 12.47
N ALA A 22 6.14 11.79 12.89
CA ALA A 22 6.16 12.79 13.96
C ALA A 22 5.41 14.06 13.55
N MET A 23 5.54 14.49 12.31
CA MET A 23 4.83 15.67 11.79
C MET A 23 3.32 15.47 11.74
N ALA A 24 2.87 14.28 11.31
CA ALA A 24 1.45 13.94 11.34
C ALA A 24 0.89 13.99 12.77
N ARG A 25 1.62 13.43 13.73
CA ARG A 25 1.21 13.47 15.15
C ARG A 25 1.16 14.90 15.68
N ALA A 26 2.17 15.71 15.38
CA ALA A 26 2.22 17.13 15.78
C ALA A 26 1.07 17.94 15.18
N ALA A 27 0.63 17.59 13.95
CA ALA A 27 -0.53 18.19 13.29
C ALA A 27 -1.88 17.70 13.83
N GLY A 28 -1.89 16.77 14.79
CA GLY A 28 -3.11 16.28 15.45
C GLY A 28 -3.74 15.04 14.83
N PHE A 29 -3.11 14.40 13.84
CA PHE A 29 -3.60 13.15 13.30
C PHE A 29 -3.40 12.00 14.28
N GLU A 30 -4.34 11.06 14.28
CA GLU A 30 -4.27 9.80 15.04
C GLU A 30 -4.08 8.59 14.12
N GLY A 31 -4.32 8.75 12.83
CA GLY A 31 -4.14 7.73 11.80
C GLY A 31 -3.28 8.24 10.65
N VAL A 32 -2.58 7.31 10.03
CA VAL A 32 -1.79 7.57 8.82
C VAL A 32 -2.05 6.50 7.77
N GLU A 33 -1.89 6.87 6.53
CA GLU A 33 -1.84 5.99 5.38
C GLU A 33 -0.68 6.41 4.47
N TYR A 34 -0.25 5.54 3.60
CA TYR A 34 0.71 5.83 2.55
C TYR A 34 0.62 4.76 1.46
N LEU A 35 1.19 5.04 0.29
CA LEU A 35 0.99 4.16 -0.85
C LEU A 35 1.65 2.80 -0.64
N PHE A 36 2.95 2.77 -0.34
CA PHE A 36 3.72 1.52 -0.30
C PHE A 36 4.73 1.52 0.86
N PRO A 37 4.66 0.55 1.78
CA PRO A 37 5.58 0.44 2.90
C PRO A 37 6.89 -0.29 2.58
N TYR A 38 6.97 -0.94 1.42
CA TYR A 38 7.91 -2.04 1.16
C TYR A 38 9.39 -1.63 1.02
N ALA A 39 9.66 -0.33 0.84
CA ALA A 39 11.02 0.22 0.83
C ALA A 39 11.66 0.29 2.24
N TYR A 40 10.86 0.09 3.29
CA TYR A 40 11.29 0.18 4.69
C TYR A 40 11.05 -1.14 5.42
N PRO A 41 11.93 -1.52 6.36
CA PRO A 41 11.68 -2.66 7.23
C PRO A 41 10.37 -2.47 8.02
N LYS A 42 9.55 -3.52 8.09
CA LYS A 42 8.26 -3.46 8.81
C LYS A 42 8.42 -3.13 10.30
N ASP A 43 9.51 -3.57 10.93
CA ASP A 43 9.78 -3.28 12.34
C ASP A 43 10.08 -1.79 12.56
N LEU A 44 10.80 -1.14 11.64
CA LEU A 44 10.99 0.32 11.68
C LEU A 44 9.67 1.06 11.60
N LEU A 45 8.81 0.69 10.66
CA LEU A 45 7.49 1.32 10.50
C LEU A 45 6.60 1.10 11.73
N LYS A 46 6.65 -0.08 12.32
CA LYS A 46 5.95 -0.40 13.56
C LYS A 46 6.41 0.49 14.71
N ASP A 47 7.73 0.67 14.86
CA ASP A 47 8.30 1.53 15.90
C ASP A 47 7.89 3.00 15.69
N LEU A 48 7.92 3.50 14.45
CA LEU A 48 7.47 4.86 14.12
C LEU A 48 5.99 5.08 14.46
N LEU A 49 5.13 4.10 14.20
CA LEU A 49 3.71 4.18 14.59
C LEU A 49 3.55 4.21 16.11
N ASN A 50 4.23 3.32 16.82
CA ASN A 50 4.13 3.21 18.27
C ASN A 50 4.69 4.46 18.98
N ASP A 51 5.87 4.93 18.59
CA ASP A 51 6.52 6.10 19.19
C ASP A 51 5.69 7.38 19.02
N ASN A 52 5.00 7.50 17.89
CA ASN A 52 4.14 8.65 17.59
C ASN A 52 2.65 8.42 17.95
N LYS A 53 2.30 7.26 18.52
CA LYS A 53 0.91 6.92 18.88
C LYS A 53 -0.06 7.07 17.70
N LEU A 54 0.35 6.56 16.54
CA LEU A 54 -0.41 6.57 15.30
C LEU A 54 -0.91 5.16 14.95
N SER A 55 -2.06 5.10 14.30
CA SER A 55 -2.59 3.87 13.72
C SER A 55 -2.37 3.84 12.21
N GLN A 56 -1.89 2.71 11.69
CA GLN A 56 -1.86 2.48 10.24
C GLN A 56 -3.27 2.15 9.74
N VAL A 57 -3.78 2.96 8.84
CA VAL A 57 -5.18 2.86 8.38
C VAL A 57 -5.29 2.07 7.10
N LEU A 58 -4.38 2.29 6.16
CA LEU A 58 -4.41 1.73 4.81
C LEU A 58 -3.01 1.78 4.18
N PHE A 59 -2.70 0.82 3.33
CA PHE A 59 -1.67 0.88 2.30
C PHE A 59 -2.04 -0.06 1.14
N ASN A 60 -1.30 0.02 0.04
CA ASN A 60 -1.58 -0.76 -1.15
C ASN A 60 -0.78 -2.06 -1.19
N LEU A 61 -1.32 -3.06 -1.87
CA LEU A 61 -0.53 -4.19 -2.36
C LEU A 61 0.63 -3.70 -3.25
N PRO A 62 1.72 -4.46 -3.39
CA PRO A 62 2.80 -4.09 -4.30
C PRO A 62 2.29 -3.76 -5.70
N PRO A 63 2.71 -2.63 -6.29
CA PRO A 63 2.11 -2.11 -7.52
C PRO A 63 2.72 -2.64 -8.82
N GLY A 64 3.72 -3.51 -8.75
CA GLY A 64 4.65 -3.75 -9.84
C GLY A 64 5.73 -2.65 -9.91
N ASP A 65 6.25 -2.37 -11.09
CA ASP A 65 7.24 -1.31 -11.28
C ASP A 65 6.55 0.07 -11.41
N TRP A 66 6.38 0.73 -10.27
CA TRP A 66 5.72 2.03 -10.20
C TRP A 66 6.43 3.11 -11.02
N ASP A 67 7.76 3.11 -11.00
CA ASP A 67 8.57 4.11 -11.69
C ASP A 67 8.52 3.92 -13.22
N ALA A 68 8.36 2.66 -13.68
CA ALA A 68 8.12 2.35 -15.09
C ALA A 68 6.66 2.60 -15.54
N GLY A 69 5.80 3.07 -14.64
CA GLY A 69 4.42 3.42 -14.95
C GLY A 69 3.39 2.35 -14.63
N GLU A 70 3.78 1.22 -14.04
CA GLU A 70 2.83 0.21 -13.59
C GLU A 70 1.94 0.74 -12.46
N ARG A 71 0.69 0.29 -12.42
CA ARG A 71 -0.33 0.75 -11.46
C ARG A 71 -1.10 -0.42 -10.87
N GLY A 72 -0.35 -1.44 -10.40
CA GLY A 72 -0.88 -2.71 -9.97
C GLY A 72 -0.72 -3.78 -11.05
N ILE A 73 -0.83 -5.04 -10.64
CA ILE A 73 -0.63 -6.21 -11.51
C ILE A 73 -1.76 -7.24 -11.38
N ALA A 74 -2.82 -6.91 -10.67
CA ALA A 74 -3.89 -7.85 -10.35
C ALA A 74 -4.68 -8.34 -11.57
N CYS A 75 -4.73 -7.57 -12.65
CA CYS A 75 -5.40 -7.95 -13.89
C CYS A 75 -4.47 -8.59 -14.95
N LEU A 76 -3.19 -8.77 -14.63
CA LEU A 76 -2.18 -9.24 -15.59
C LEU A 76 -2.05 -10.77 -15.54
N PRO A 77 -2.46 -11.50 -16.61
CA PRO A 77 -2.49 -12.97 -16.59
C PRO A 77 -1.10 -13.60 -16.51
N ASP A 78 -0.07 -12.91 -16.98
CA ASP A 78 1.31 -13.41 -16.98
C ASP A 78 2.04 -13.20 -15.64
N ARG A 79 1.40 -12.51 -14.68
CA ARG A 79 2.03 -12.10 -13.40
C ARG A 79 1.25 -12.55 -12.17
N VAL A 80 0.47 -13.63 -12.30
CA VAL A 80 -0.36 -14.17 -11.21
C VAL A 80 0.49 -14.60 -10.01
N GLU A 81 1.60 -15.30 -10.24
CA GLU A 81 2.49 -15.73 -9.16
C GLU A 81 3.14 -14.55 -8.43
N GLU A 82 3.55 -13.51 -9.18
CA GLU A 82 4.07 -12.27 -8.60
C GLU A 82 3.02 -11.55 -7.77
N PHE A 83 1.78 -11.50 -8.25
CA PHE A 83 0.66 -10.94 -7.50
C PHE A 83 0.45 -11.68 -6.18
N GLN A 84 0.41 -13.01 -6.20
CA GLN A 84 0.23 -13.83 -5.01
C GLN A 84 1.36 -13.63 -3.99
N ALA A 85 2.62 -13.60 -4.45
CA ALA A 85 3.76 -13.29 -3.58
C ALA A 85 3.66 -11.88 -2.98
N GLY A 86 3.15 -10.92 -3.75
CA GLY A 86 2.88 -9.55 -3.28
C GLY A 86 1.78 -9.49 -2.21
N VAL A 87 0.74 -10.30 -2.34
CA VAL A 87 -0.31 -10.44 -1.33
C VAL A 87 0.27 -10.98 -0.02
N ASP A 88 1.09 -12.02 -0.08
CA ASP A 88 1.73 -12.60 1.11
C ASP A 88 2.63 -11.57 1.81
N GLN A 89 3.42 -10.82 1.06
CA GLN A 89 4.24 -9.73 1.58
C GLN A 89 3.39 -8.64 2.25
N ALA A 90 2.30 -8.23 1.60
CA ALA A 90 1.40 -7.21 2.14
C ALA A 90 0.72 -7.66 3.43
N ILE A 91 0.32 -8.93 3.52
CA ILE A 91 -0.27 -9.51 4.74
C ILE A 91 0.75 -9.52 5.88
N ASP A 92 2.01 -9.85 5.60
CA ASP A 92 3.08 -9.83 6.60
C ASP A 92 3.29 -8.41 7.15
N TYR A 93 3.37 -7.40 6.29
CA TYR A 93 3.41 -5.99 6.70
C TYR A 93 2.15 -5.56 7.45
N ALA A 94 0.97 -5.94 6.97
CA ALA A 94 -0.29 -5.58 7.61
C ALA A 94 -0.39 -6.12 9.05
N LYS A 95 0.03 -7.37 9.26
CA LYS A 95 0.09 -7.97 10.60
C LYS A 95 1.05 -7.23 11.52
N ALA A 96 2.25 -6.89 11.03
CA ALA A 96 3.25 -6.17 11.81
C ALA A 96 2.78 -4.76 12.20
N LEU A 97 2.08 -4.07 11.29
CA LEU A 97 1.61 -2.69 11.48
C LEU A 97 0.21 -2.60 12.13
N GLY A 98 -0.45 -3.72 12.38
CA GLY A 98 -1.82 -3.73 12.87
C GLY A 98 -2.84 -3.13 11.89
N CYS A 99 -2.53 -3.14 10.59
CA CYS A 99 -3.36 -2.58 9.54
C CYS A 99 -4.42 -3.60 9.08
N ARG A 100 -5.68 -3.18 9.04
CA ARG A 100 -6.79 -4.07 8.68
C ARG A 100 -7.31 -3.89 7.26
N ARG A 101 -6.75 -2.94 6.52
CA ARG A 101 -7.22 -2.60 5.17
C ARG A 101 -6.03 -2.52 4.23
N LEU A 102 -6.18 -3.23 3.11
CA LEU A 102 -5.25 -3.18 2.00
C LEU A 102 -6.03 -2.77 0.75
N ASN A 103 -5.45 -1.89 -0.05
CA ASN A 103 -5.99 -1.55 -1.35
C ASN A 103 -5.28 -2.35 -2.44
N CYS A 104 -6.05 -2.95 -3.34
CA CYS A 104 -5.54 -3.66 -4.50
C CYS A 104 -5.70 -2.80 -5.74
N LEU A 105 -4.58 -2.39 -6.33
CA LEU A 105 -4.57 -1.72 -7.62
C LEU A 105 -4.77 -2.77 -8.72
N ALA A 106 -5.79 -2.57 -9.54
CA ALA A 106 -6.16 -3.53 -10.60
C ALA A 106 -5.07 -3.71 -11.65
N GLY A 107 -4.40 -2.62 -12.02
CA GLY A 107 -3.39 -2.61 -13.07
C GLY A 107 -3.89 -1.95 -14.34
N LEU A 108 -2.95 -1.76 -15.26
CA LEU A 108 -3.21 -1.26 -16.61
C LEU A 108 -3.25 -2.46 -17.56
N LYS A 109 -4.39 -2.65 -18.22
CA LYS A 109 -4.56 -3.76 -19.17
C LYS A 109 -3.67 -3.54 -20.39
N PRO A 110 -2.77 -4.49 -20.75
CA PRO A 110 -2.01 -4.40 -21.99
C PRO A 110 -2.92 -4.55 -23.23
N ASP A 111 -2.54 -3.93 -24.35
CA ASP A 111 -3.33 -3.97 -25.58
C ASP A 111 -3.56 -5.38 -26.14
N HIS A 112 -2.59 -6.30 -25.92
CA HIS A 112 -2.67 -7.69 -26.37
C HIS A 112 -3.53 -8.60 -25.48
N VAL A 113 -4.03 -8.09 -24.35
CA VAL A 113 -4.91 -8.82 -23.42
C VAL A 113 -6.35 -8.34 -23.61
N SER A 114 -7.28 -9.27 -23.82
CA SER A 114 -8.70 -8.92 -23.94
C SER A 114 -9.28 -8.48 -22.59
N ASP A 115 -10.37 -7.70 -22.64
CA ASP A 115 -11.07 -7.25 -21.44
C ASP A 115 -11.58 -8.42 -20.61
N GLU A 116 -12.07 -9.49 -21.26
CA GLU A 116 -12.53 -10.70 -20.59
C GLU A 116 -11.41 -11.39 -19.82
N ILE A 117 -10.24 -11.57 -20.43
CA ILE A 117 -9.09 -12.20 -19.78
C ILE A 117 -8.61 -11.36 -18.60
N ALA A 118 -8.47 -10.03 -18.77
CA ALA A 118 -8.05 -9.13 -17.70
C ALA A 118 -9.05 -9.14 -16.53
N TRP A 119 -10.35 -9.12 -16.82
CA TRP A 119 -11.40 -9.19 -15.82
C TRP A 119 -11.37 -10.51 -15.04
N ASN A 120 -11.31 -11.64 -15.75
CA ASN A 120 -11.26 -12.95 -15.12
C ASN A 120 -10.00 -13.13 -14.27
N THR A 121 -8.86 -12.63 -14.73
CA THR A 121 -7.61 -12.62 -13.95
C THR A 121 -7.78 -11.83 -12.66
N LEU A 122 -8.31 -10.62 -12.74
CA LEU A 122 -8.56 -9.78 -11.57
C LEU A 122 -9.50 -10.49 -10.57
N VAL A 123 -10.63 -11.00 -11.05
CA VAL A 123 -11.61 -11.69 -10.19
C VAL A 123 -10.98 -12.90 -9.50
N ASN A 124 -10.22 -13.72 -10.22
CA ASN A 124 -9.57 -14.89 -9.65
C ASN A 124 -8.48 -14.52 -8.63
N ASN A 125 -7.76 -13.44 -8.86
CA ASN A 125 -6.70 -12.99 -7.97
C ASN A 125 -7.24 -12.40 -6.65
N VAL A 126 -8.42 -11.77 -6.66
CA VAL A 126 -9.00 -11.14 -5.47
C VAL A 126 -10.05 -12.01 -4.76
N ALA A 127 -10.42 -13.12 -5.35
CA ALA A 127 -11.29 -14.11 -4.70
C ALA A 127 -10.54 -14.88 -3.63
#